data_8deccaf49d91907f6737dc73baa095c8
#
_entry.id   8deccaf49d91907f6737dc73baa095c8
#
_cell.length_a   1.000
_cell.length_b   1.000
_cell.length_c   1.000
_cell.angle_alpha   90.00
_cell.angle_beta   90.00
_cell.angle_gamma   90.00
#
_symmetry.space_group_name_H-M   'P 1'
#
loop_
_entity.id
_entity.type
_entity.pdbx_description
1 polymer ?
#
loop_
_entity_poly.entity_id
_entity_poly.type
_entity_poly.pdbx_seq_one_letter_code
_entity_poly.pdbx_strand_id
1 'polypeptide(L)'
;MTSPPGSALRSLYRASTAARPPLRIGLLLDGATSPRFTARVIEDIAKSNFARLELVVHNMHAPRPSPPRAPLPARLVRLLRNSQTRKLLLYSVYLRKDAGRAPVDDDPLAPVDCAPLLAGVDTIELEPIVKGFTHRFPPESIERIQGKQLDVILRFGFNILRGDILKVARYGVWSLHHGDNDYFRGGPPYFWELYEGAPVSGVTLQILTEELDAGVVLGKALFPTTPGFSVARNRCDPYRGSATLMMQKLHELHQYGWEYLKARAIPPAPYLGKRRIYRRPTNVEVARWLVPTIARKAILRPFRGARAPHWRIALRTGGKPLYAQANPADMSGFSWIDCPRGHFYADPFLIARGGTTWAFFEDFLYSESRGVISCAEVLAGGGLGPVRRCLERDYHLSYPMVFQHDGDVFMVPESALNGTVELYRATSFPVEWKLEKVLQRLDAVDTTVWHENGRWWFFAAFADPPGPCVTLLLFHADSLTGEWIYHPANPISTDVRRARGAGAIFNVEGRRFRPSQDGARGYGYGFALNEIVTLTPEEYRERPTVTVEPSWSPGLIGTHTYGQCGSVEIVDGCSLVRPSAVR
;
A
#
# COMPACT_ATOMS: atom_id res chain seq x y z
N MET A 1 12.33 19.20 14.98
CA MET A 1 12.84 18.04 14.20
C MET A 1 11.64 17.40 13.55
N THR A 2 11.47 17.57 12.26
CA THR A 2 10.41 16.90 11.51
C THR A 2 10.77 15.42 11.43
N SER A 3 9.85 14.53 11.85
CA SER A 3 10.01 13.09 11.66
C SER A 3 10.22 12.80 10.18
N PRO A 4 11.08 11.85 9.79
CA PRO A 4 11.23 11.48 8.39
C PRO A 4 9.88 11.03 7.83
N PRO A 5 9.59 11.32 6.53
CA PRO A 5 8.34 10.89 5.89
C PRO A 5 8.08 9.40 6.12
N GLY A 6 6.85 9.03 6.50
CA GLY A 6 6.44 7.65 6.80
C GLY A 6 6.61 7.19 8.23
N SER A 7 7.02 8.06 9.13
CA SER A 7 7.08 7.71 10.56
C SER A 7 5.71 7.76 11.24
N ALA A 8 4.75 8.54 10.71
CA ALA A 8 3.45 8.75 11.34
C ALA A 8 2.62 7.46 11.40
N LEU A 9 2.48 6.72 10.29
CA LEU A 9 1.73 5.45 10.27
C LEU A 9 2.29 4.43 11.28
N ARG A 10 3.62 4.26 11.32
CA ARG A 10 4.26 3.35 12.28
C ARG A 10 4.05 3.80 13.73
N SER A 11 4.08 5.12 13.98
CA SER A 11 3.88 5.67 15.32
C SER A 11 2.45 5.43 15.82
N LEU A 12 1.45 5.50 14.94
CA LEU A 12 0.07 5.17 15.28
C LEU A 12 -0.09 3.74 15.81
N TYR A 13 0.67 2.78 15.25
CA TYR A 13 0.61 1.37 15.68
C TYR A 13 1.59 1.00 16.81
N ARG A 14 2.22 1.98 17.47
CA ARG A 14 3.06 1.76 18.66
C ARG A 14 2.40 2.15 19.96
N ALA A 15 1.28 2.87 19.92
CA ALA A 15 0.59 3.34 21.10
C ALA A 15 -0.85 2.83 21.14
N SER A 16 -1.20 2.13 22.23
CA SER A 16 -2.57 1.74 22.55
C SER A 16 -3.03 2.49 23.79
N THR A 17 -4.28 2.92 23.79
CA THR A 17 -4.93 3.61 24.91
C THR A 17 -5.75 2.66 25.80
N ALA A 18 -5.85 1.38 25.43
CA ALA A 18 -6.60 0.41 26.22
C ALA A 18 -5.92 0.11 27.55
N ALA A 19 -6.70 0.14 28.64
CA ALA A 19 -6.25 -0.23 29.98
C ALA A 19 -6.16 -1.75 30.13
N ARG A 20 -5.24 -2.39 29.39
CA ARG A 20 -4.96 -3.83 29.39
C ARG A 20 -3.48 -4.07 29.62
N PRO A 21 -3.09 -5.22 30.22
CA PRO A 21 -1.68 -5.59 30.31
C PRO A 21 -1.08 -5.77 28.90
N PRO A 22 0.21 -5.45 28.70
CA PRO A 22 0.88 -5.66 27.43
C PRO A 22 0.80 -7.12 26.97
N LEU A 23 0.61 -7.35 25.67
CA LEU A 23 0.63 -8.67 25.05
C LEU A 23 2.00 -9.34 25.26
N ARG A 24 1.99 -10.61 25.67
CA ARG A 24 3.17 -11.44 25.86
C ARG A 24 3.51 -12.15 24.56
N ILE A 25 4.59 -11.74 23.90
CA ILE A 25 4.94 -12.18 22.54
C ILE A 25 6.09 -13.17 22.59
N GLY A 26 5.90 -14.33 21.92
CA GLY A 26 6.96 -15.27 21.57
C GLY A 26 7.42 -15.09 20.13
N LEU A 27 8.70 -15.30 19.86
CA LEU A 27 9.27 -15.28 18.50
C LEU A 27 9.83 -16.66 18.13
N LEU A 28 9.55 -17.10 16.90
CA LEU A 28 10.21 -18.27 16.29
C LEU A 28 11.16 -17.77 15.20
N LEU A 29 12.47 -17.91 15.41
CA LEU A 29 13.53 -17.40 14.53
C LEU A 29 14.46 -18.54 14.07
N ASP A 30 15.07 -18.39 12.88
CA ASP A 30 16.10 -19.32 12.38
C ASP A 30 17.52 -18.97 12.88
N GLY A 31 17.66 -17.98 13.76
CA GLY A 31 18.92 -17.55 14.38
C GLY A 31 18.89 -16.08 14.81
N ALA A 32 20.00 -15.60 15.39
CA ALA A 32 20.12 -14.22 15.84
C ALA A 32 20.13 -13.21 14.66
N THR A 33 20.65 -13.61 13.50
CA THR A 33 20.60 -12.81 12.28
C THR A 33 19.28 -13.05 11.55
N SER A 34 18.51 -11.99 11.35
CA SER A 34 17.19 -12.04 10.71
C SER A 34 17.06 -11.02 9.58
N PRO A 35 16.09 -11.18 8.65
CA PRO A 35 15.79 -10.17 7.65
C PRO A 35 15.41 -8.83 8.29
N ARG A 36 15.74 -7.73 7.62
CA ARG A 36 15.47 -6.36 8.10
C ARG A 36 13.99 -6.13 8.46
N PHE A 37 13.04 -6.70 7.68
CA PHE A 37 11.61 -6.56 8.03
C PHE A 37 11.25 -7.25 9.36
N THR A 38 11.90 -8.37 9.69
CA THR A 38 11.75 -9.05 10.99
C THR A 38 12.34 -8.21 12.12
N ALA A 39 13.56 -7.69 11.93
CA ALA A 39 14.20 -6.78 12.88
C ALA A 39 13.32 -5.56 13.14
N ARG A 40 12.66 -5.02 12.11
CA ARG A 40 11.72 -3.90 12.22
C ARG A 40 10.51 -4.24 13.10
N VAL A 41 9.94 -5.45 12.99
CA VAL A 41 8.84 -5.90 13.87
C VAL A 41 9.31 -5.99 15.32
N ILE A 42 10.49 -6.59 15.55
CA ILE A 42 11.10 -6.71 16.88
C ILE A 42 11.30 -5.31 17.52
N GLU A 43 11.86 -4.38 16.75
CA GLU A 43 12.08 -3.00 17.17
C GLU A 43 10.76 -2.27 17.49
N ASP A 44 9.73 -2.44 16.65
CA ASP A 44 8.42 -1.81 16.85
C ASP A 44 7.70 -2.37 18.08
N ILE A 45 7.80 -3.67 18.35
CA ILE A 45 7.30 -4.28 19.59
C ILE A 45 8.03 -3.68 20.79
N ALA A 46 9.35 -3.60 20.76
CA ALA A 46 10.14 -3.04 21.86
C ALA A 46 9.84 -1.56 22.15
N LYS A 47 9.43 -0.80 21.11
CA LYS A 47 9.03 0.62 21.23
C LYS A 47 7.54 0.83 21.54
N SER A 48 6.73 -0.23 21.52
CA SER A 48 5.29 -0.14 21.80
C SER A 48 5.00 -0.12 23.30
N ASN A 49 3.87 0.47 23.68
CA ASN A 49 3.39 0.44 25.07
C ASN A 49 2.44 -0.75 25.37
N PHE A 50 2.17 -1.61 24.36
CA PHE A 50 1.10 -2.60 24.44
C PHE A 50 1.57 -4.04 24.18
N ALA A 51 2.83 -4.26 23.87
CA ALA A 51 3.39 -5.60 23.63
C ALA A 51 4.83 -5.69 24.17
N ARG A 52 5.21 -6.86 24.64
CA ARG A 52 6.57 -7.15 25.12
C ARG A 52 7.03 -8.53 24.67
N LEU A 53 8.32 -8.65 24.39
CA LEU A 53 8.95 -9.93 24.06
C LEU A 53 9.21 -10.72 25.35
N GLU A 54 8.69 -11.94 25.40
CA GLU A 54 8.84 -12.84 26.55
C GLU A 54 9.73 -14.02 26.27
N LEU A 55 9.77 -14.46 25.00
CA LEU A 55 10.49 -15.66 24.60
C LEU A 55 10.95 -15.58 23.17
N VAL A 56 12.18 -16.03 22.93
CA VAL A 56 12.71 -16.34 21.60
C VAL A 56 13.01 -17.82 21.51
N VAL A 57 12.52 -18.49 20.46
CA VAL A 57 12.85 -19.87 20.14
C VAL A 57 13.71 -19.89 18.88
N HIS A 58 14.97 -20.28 19.02
CA HIS A 58 15.89 -20.43 17.91
C HIS A 58 15.83 -21.83 17.31
N ASN A 59 15.69 -21.89 15.99
CA ASN A 59 15.69 -23.12 15.22
C ASN A 59 17.12 -23.62 14.99
N MET A 60 17.53 -24.66 15.68
CA MET A 60 18.86 -25.25 15.55
C MET A 60 19.02 -26.06 14.25
N HIS A 61 17.90 -26.43 13.61
CA HIS A 61 17.89 -27.11 12.30
C HIS A 61 17.92 -26.14 11.10
N ALA A 62 17.97 -24.82 11.36
CA ALA A 62 18.02 -23.83 10.27
C ALA A 62 19.27 -24.05 9.39
N PRO A 63 19.17 -23.85 8.08
CA PRO A 63 20.32 -23.95 7.20
C PRO A 63 21.41 -22.97 7.65
N ARG A 64 22.54 -23.49 8.08
CA ARG A 64 23.73 -22.68 8.39
C ARG A 64 24.16 -21.88 7.14
N PRO A 65 24.80 -20.73 7.29
CA PRO A 65 25.36 -20.00 6.17
C PRO A 65 26.12 -20.94 5.25
N SER A 66 25.82 -20.90 3.96
CA SER A 66 26.44 -21.82 3.00
C SER A 66 27.96 -21.75 3.08
N PRO A 67 28.65 -22.89 3.15
CA PRO A 67 30.12 -22.91 3.16
C PRO A 67 30.69 -22.19 1.92
N PRO A 68 31.95 -21.75 1.97
CA PRO A 68 32.63 -21.10 0.85
C PRO A 68 32.40 -21.86 -0.45
N ARG A 69 32.21 -21.13 -1.53
CA ARG A 69 31.83 -21.71 -2.84
C ARG A 69 32.78 -22.82 -3.26
N ALA A 70 32.26 -24.04 -3.42
CA ALA A 70 33.05 -25.15 -3.96
C ALA A 70 33.71 -24.76 -5.30
N PRO A 71 34.92 -25.29 -5.60
CA PRO A 71 35.63 -25.06 -6.85
C PRO A 71 34.75 -25.36 -8.09
N LEU A 72 35.00 -24.64 -9.18
CA LEU A 72 34.22 -24.78 -10.44
C LEU A 72 34.00 -26.24 -10.90
N PRO A 73 35.03 -27.14 -10.89
CA PRO A 73 34.84 -28.51 -11.33
C PRO A 73 33.86 -29.31 -10.42
N ALA A 74 33.92 -29.10 -9.11
CA ALA A 74 33.00 -29.78 -8.19
C ALA A 74 31.56 -29.31 -8.37
N ARG A 75 31.38 -28.04 -8.74
CA ARG A 75 30.05 -27.47 -9.08
C ARG A 75 29.50 -28.06 -10.38
N LEU A 76 30.34 -28.24 -11.40
CA LEU A 76 29.98 -28.89 -12.66
C LEU A 76 29.56 -30.36 -12.45
N VAL A 77 30.33 -31.10 -11.67
CA VAL A 77 30.01 -32.51 -11.33
C VAL A 77 28.69 -32.62 -10.57
N ARG A 78 28.44 -31.71 -9.59
CA ARG A 78 27.17 -31.66 -8.86
C ARG A 78 26.00 -31.33 -9.79
N LEU A 79 26.20 -30.41 -10.75
CA LEU A 79 25.22 -30.01 -11.76
C LEU A 79 24.88 -31.18 -12.69
N LEU A 80 25.86 -31.97 -13.11
CA LEU A 80 25.68 -33.13 -13.97
C LEU A 80 25.01 -34.34 -13.24
N ARG A 81 25.30 -34.53 -11.96
CA ARG A 81 24.77 -35.65 -11.16
C ARG A 81 23.37 -35.42 -10.58
N ASN A 82 22.96 -34.18 -10.33
CA ASN A 82 21.68 -33.89 -9.67
C ASN A 82 20.66 -33.34 -10.65
N SER A 83 19.66 -34.17 -11.00
CA SER A 83 18.57 -33.79 -11.93
C SER A 83 17.76 -32.56 -11.46
N GLN A 84 17.54 -32.41 -10.16
CA GLN A 84 16.85 -31.27 -9.58
C GLN A 84 17.66 -29.98 -9.74
N THR A 85 18.97 -30.05 -9.52
CA THR A 85 19.88 -28.91 -9.74
C THR A 85 19.87 -28.47 -11.20
N ARG A 86 19.86 -29.41 -12.14
CA ARG A 86 19.77 -29.11 -13.60
C ARG A 86 18.46 -28.43 -13.95
N LYS A 87 17.33 -28.92 -13.44
CA LYS A 87 15.98 -28.37 -13.72
C LYS A 87 15.80 -26.95 -13.21
N LEU A 88 16.56 -26.50 -12.20
CA LEU A 88 16.44 -25.20 -11.54
C LEU A 88 17.64 -24.28 -11.82
N LEU A 89 18.51 -24.62 -12.77
CA LEU A 89 19.75 -23.89 -13.02
C LEU A 89 19.49 -22.43 -13.43
N LEU A 90 18.62 -22.21 -14.42
CA LEU A 90 18.32 -20.86 -14.91
C LEU A 90 17.69 -20.00 -13.81
N TYR A 91 16.83 -20.57 -13.00
CA TYR A 91 16.26 -19.85 -11.85
C TYR A 91 17.35 -19.43 -10.86
N SER A 92 18.29 -20.33 -10.55
CA SER A 92 19.40 -20.04 -9.63
C SER A 92 20.34 -18.96 -10.18
N VAL A 93 20.60 -18.97 -11.49
CA VAL A 93 21.40 -17.92 -12.17
C VAL A 93 20.66 -16.60 -12.17
N TYR A 94 19.37 -16.62 -12.48
CA TYR A 94 18.50 -15.47 -12.47
C TYR A 94 18.51 -14.79 -11.09
N LEU A 95 18.24 -15.55 -10.01
CA LEU A 95 18.21 -14.99 -8.66
C LEU A 95 19.52 -14.31 -8.25
N ARG A 96 20.67 -14.89 -8.62
CA ARG A 96 21.99 -14.27 -8.32
C ARG A 96 22.17 -12.92 -9.03
N LYS A 97 21.76 -12.84 -10.30
CA LYS A 97 21.83 -11.58 -11.06
C LYS A 97 20.79 -10.57 -10.61
N ASP A 98 19.63 -11.05 -10.15
CA ASP A 98 18.53 -10.22 -9.73
C ASP A 98 18.75 -9.65 -8.31
N ALA A 99 19.46 -10.37 -7.44
CA ALA A 99 19.76 -9.92 -6.07
C ALA A 99 20.42 -8.52 -6.02
N GLY A 100 21.32 -8.23 -6.96
CA GLY A 100 21.95 -6.91 -7.09
C GLY A 100 21.03 -5.78 -7.57
N ARG A 101 19.74 -6.05 -7.79
CA ARG A 101 18.74 -5.03 -8.17
C ARG A 101 17.89 -4.55 -7.01
N ALA A 102 17.97 -5.21 -5.86
CA ALA A 102 17.36 -4.70 -4.64
C ALA A 102 18.01 -3.34 -4.26
N PRO A 103 17.25 -2.39 -3.70
CA PRO A 103 17.83 -1.17 -3.16
C PRO A 103 18.87 -1.51 -2.07
N VAL A 104 20.08 -0.98 -2.19
CA VAL A 104 21.19 -1.34 -1.29
C VAL A 104 20.88 -0.96 0.15
N ASP A 105 20.35 0.25 0.35
CA ASP A 105 20.13 0.80 1.69
C ASP A 105 18.79 0.38 2.30
N ASP A 106 17.89 -0.22 1.52
CA ASP A 106 16.52 -0.50 1.92
C ASP A 106 15.99 -1.87 1.45
N ASP A 107 16.88 -2.86 1.27
CA ASP A 107 16.42 -4.24 1.04
C ASP A 107 15.80 -4.80 2.32
N PRO A 108 14.48 -5.10 2.33
CA PRO A 108 13.81 -5.64 3.51
C PRO A 108 14.32 -7.05 3.90
N LEU A 109 15.01 -7.73 3.00
CA LEU A 109 15.65 -9.02 3.27
C LEU A 109 17.14 -8.92 3.61
N ALA A 110 17.72 -7.72 3.68
CA ALA A 110 19.09 -7.56 4.15
C ALA A 110 19.24 -8.14 5.57
N PRO A 111 20.30 -8.90 5.83
CA PRO A 111 20.52 -9.51 7.14
C PRO A 111 20.84 -8.43 8.18
N VAL A 112 20.18 -8.52 9.34
CA VAL A 112 20.37 -7.64 10.50
C VAL A 112 20.65 -8.52 11.70
N ASP A 113 21.67 -8.17 12.49
CA ASP A 113 21.89 -8.79 13.80
C ASP A 113 20.81 -8.29 14.78
N CYS A 114 19.96 -9.20 15.23
CA CYS A 114 18.91 -8.90 16.19
C CYS A 114 19.33 -9.15 17.64
N ALA A 115 20.54 -9.67 17.92
CA ALA A 115 20.98 -9.95 19.28
C ALA A 115 20.87 -8.73 20.22
N PRO A 116 21.22 -7.48 19.79
CA PRO A 116 21.05 -6.31 20.65
C PRO A 116 19.58 -6.00 20.96
N LEU A 117 18.66 -6.27 20.03
CA LEU A 117 17.22 -6.05 20.21
C LEU A 117 16.56 -7.11 21.09
N LEU A 118 17.19 -8.27 21.23
CA LEU A 118 16.71 -9.43 21.99
C LEU A 118 17.42 -9.59 23.34
N ALA A 119 18.31 -8.64 23.69
CA ALA A 119 19.05 -8.68 24.95
C ALA A 119 18.08 -8.70 26.16
N GLY A 120 18.27 -9.66 27.06
CA GLY A 120 17.41 -9.84 28.24
C GLY A 120 16.10 -10.60 28.00
N VAL A 121 15.82 -11.02 26.77
CA VAL A 121 14.67 -11.89 26.47
C VAL A 121 15.07 -13.36 26.66
N ASP A 122 14.23 -14.13 27.35
CA ASP A 122 14.46 -15.56 27.52
C ASP A 122 14.58 -16.28 26.17
N THR A 123 15.54 -17.21 26.08
CA THR A 123 15.84 -17.92 24.84
C THR A 123 15.78 -19.44 25.02
N ILE A 124 15.20 -20.12 24.04
CA ILE A 124 15.19 -21.57 23.90
C ILE A 124 15.86 -21.93 22.58
N GLU A 125 16.95 -22.68 22.62
CA GLU A 125 17.49 -23.37 21.46
C GLU A 125 16.71 -24.68 21.25
N LEU A 126 16.16 -24.89 20.04
CA LEU A 126 15.26 -25.98 19.76
C LEU A 126 15.67 -26.73 18.48
N GLU A 127 15.92 -28.03 18.61
CA GLU A 127 16.04 -28.93 17.48
C GLU A 127 14.65 -29.54 17.18
N PRO A 128 13.99 -29.15 16.08
CA PRO A 128 12.66 -29.67 15.75
C PRO A 128 12.72 -31.11 15.25
N ILE A 129 11.67 -31.88 15.48
CA ILE A 129 11.45 -33.18 14.84
C ILE A 129 11.03 -32.90 13.39
N VAL A 130 11.91 -33.23 12.43
CA VAL A 130 11.74 -32.88 11.01
C VAL A 130 11.24 -34.06 10.19
N LYS A 131 10.14 -33.87 9.45
CA LYS A 131 9.65 -34.83 8.45
C LYS A 131 9.37 -34.06 7.13
N GLY A 132 10.31 -34.14 6.19
CA GLY A 132 10.26 -33.37 4.95
C GLY A 132 10.34 -31.85 5.21
N PHE A 133 9.30 -31.13 4.90
CA PHE A 133 9.20 -29.69 5.19
C PHE A 133 8.45 -29.40 6.51
N THR A 134 8.02 -30.42 7.24
CA THR A 134 7.24 -30.26 8.46
C THR A 134 8.15 -30.30 9.68
N HIS A 135 7.99 -29.33 10.58
CA HIS A 135 8.63 -29.22 11.86
C HIS A 135 7.61 -29.44 12.97
N ARG A 136 7.92 -30.37 13.91
CA ARG A 136 7.19 -30.56 15.17
C ARG A 136 8.12 -30.29 16.33
N PHE A 137 7.58 -29.75 17.40
CA PHE A 137 8.38 -29.46 18.59
C PHE A 137 8.32 -30.63 19.56
N PRO A 138 9.45 -30.98 20.20
CA PRO A 138 9.49 -31.98 21.26
C PRO A 138 8.58 -31.62 22.44
N PRO A 139 7.96 -32.59 23.14
CA PRO A 139 7.04 -32.36 24.27
C PRO A 139 7.63 -31.45 25.35
N GLU A 140 8.87 -31.67 25.76
CA GLU A 140 9.57 -30.87 26.76
C GLU A 140 9.73 -29.39 26.33
N SER A 141 9.90 -29.14 25.05
CA SER A 141 9.96 -27.78 24.52
C SER A 141 8.58 -27.11 24.52
N ILE A 142 7.53 -27.90 24.24
CA ILE A 142 6.14 -27.42 24.32
C ILE A 142 5.80 -27.01 25.74
N GLU A 143 6.13 -27.82 26.75
CA GLU A 143 5.91 -27.52 28.18
C GLU A 143 6.64 -26.24 28.61
N ARG A 144 7.90 -26.05 28.18
CA ARG A 144 8.68 -24.85 28.48
C ARG A 144 8.06 -23.59 27.86
N ILE A 145 7.59 -23.68 26.61
CA ILE A 145 6.92 -22.57 25.92
C ILE A 145 5.58 -22.26 26.59
N GLN A 146 4.81 -23.30 26.96
CA GLN A 146 3.51 -23.19 27.60
C GLN A 146 3.61 -22.51 28.98
N GLY A 147 4.67 -22.81 29.74
CA GLY A 147 4.98 -22.15 31.01
C GLY A 147 5.19 -20.63 30.91
N LYS A 148 5.46 -20.10 29.70
CA LYS A 148 5.59 -18.68 29.45
C LYS A 148 4.24 -17.95 29.29
N GLN A 149 3.13 -18.65 29.19
CA GLN A 149 1.78 -18.08 29.07
C GLN A 149 1.71 -16.97 28.01
N LEU A 150 2.18 -17.26 26.79
CA LEU A 150 2.23 -16.31 25.68
C LEU A 150 0.84 -16.01 25.15
N ASP A 151 0.60 -14.75 24.79
CA ASP A 151 -0.62 -14.35 24.09
C ASP A 151 -0.53 -14.69 22.60
N VAL A 152 0.58 -14.35 21.94
CA VAL A 152 0.80 -14.61 20.52
C VAL A 152 2.23 -15.11 20.28
N ILE A 153 2.38 -16.06 19.37
CA ILE A 153 3.69 -16.44 18.84
C ILE A 153 3.81 -15.92 17.40
N LEU A 154 4.86 -15.17 17.09
CA LEU A 154 5.16 -14.68 15.75
C LEU A 154 6.18 -15.58 15.08
N ARG A 155 5.83 -16.14 13.92
CA ARG A 155 6.68 -17.04 13.17
C ARG A 155 7.43 -16.30 12.06
N PHE A 156 8.75 -16.22 12.17
CA PHE A 156 9.68 -15.75 11.12
C PHE A 156 10.69 -16.80 10.70
N GLY A 157 10.83 -17.86 11.49
CA GLY A 157 11.67 -19.02 11.21
C GLY A 157 10.86 -20.31 11.21
N PHE A 158 11.56 -21.43 11.15
CA PHE A 158 11.01 -22.78 10.98
C PHE A 158 10.26 -22.97 9.65
N ASN A 159 10.07 -24.19 9.22
CA ASN A 159 9.27 -24.51 8.04
C ASN A 159 7.77 -24.68 8.41
N ILE A 160 7.08 -25.65 7.83
CA ILE A 160 5.67 -25.91 8.10
C ILE A 160 5.53 -26.46 9.53
N LEU A 161 4.93 -25.68 10.41
CA LEU A 161 4.67 -26.10 11.80
C LEU A 161 3.46 -27.03 11.88
N ARG A 162 3.53 -28.02 12.74
CA ARG A 162 2.47 -28.99 13.04
C ARG A 162 2.46 -29.36 14.51
N GLY A 163 1.31 -29.82 15.02
CA GLY A 163 1.14 -30.32 16.38
C GLY A 163 0.94 -29.23 17.42
N ASP A 164 1.28 -29.53 18.66
CA ASP A 164 0.88 -28.77 19.83
C ASP A 164 1.39 -27.32 19.85
N ILE A 165 2.51 -27.03 19.17
CA ILE A 165 3.00 -25.64 19.04
C ILE A 165 1.93 -24.68 18.52
N LEU A 166 1.01 -25.15 17.68
CA LEU A 166 -0.04 -24.30 17.11
C LEU A 166 -1.07 -23.83 18.15
N LYS A 167 -1.11 -24.46 19.35
CA LYS A 167 -2.11 -24.23 20.40
C LYS A 167 -1.53 -23.68 21.71
N VAL A 168 -0.20 -23.52 21.83
CA VAL A 168 0.43 -23.13 23.11
C VAL A 168 0.25 -21.67 23.48
N ALA A 169 0.06 -20.79 22.49
CA ALA A 169 -0.24 -19.38 22.74
C ALA A 169 -1.76 -19.14 22.73
N ARG A 170 -2.21 -18.22 23.57
CA ARG A 170 -3.62 -17.91 23.78
C ARG A 170 -4.36 -17.57 22.47
N TYR A 171 -3.72 -16.81 21.58
CA TYR A 171 -4.27 -16.39 20.29
C TYR A 171 -3.53 -17.03 19.10
N GLY A 172 -2.82 -18.13 19.35
CA GLY A 172 -2.18 -18.99 18.35
C GLY A 172 -0.84 -18.48 17.81
N VAL A 173 -0.39 -19.13 16.75
CA VAL A 173 0.85 -18.80 16.03
C VAL A 173 0.50 -17.97 14.79
N TRP A 174 0.99 -16.75 14.74
CA TRP A 174 0.76 -15.82 13.62
C TRP A 174 1.91 -15.91 12.62
N SER A 175 1.59 -16.01 11.36
CA SER A 175 2.57 -16.15 10.29
C SER A 175 2.20 -15.29 9.08
N LEU A 176 3.21 -14.70 8.48
CA LEU A 176 3.10 -13.98 7.22
C LEU A 176 3.24 -14.99 6.05
N HIS A 177 2.25 -14.99 5.16
CA HIS A 177 2.38 -15.58 3.84
C HIS A 177 2.68 -14.45 2.85
N HIS A 178 3.83 -14.55 2.17
CA HIS A 178 4.28 -13.56 1.19
C HIS A 178 3.67 -13.89 -0.18
N GLY A 179 2.43 -13.48 -0.35
CA GLY A 179 1.55 -13.66 -1.49
C GLY A 179 0.10 -13.35 -1.09
N ASP A 180 -0.76 -13.07 -2.06
CA ASP A 180 -2.20 -13.13 -1.86
C ASP A 180 -2.63 -14.59 -1.90
N ASN A 181 -3.03 -15.15 -0.75
CA ASN A 181 -3.38 -16.56 -0.61
C ASN A 181 -4.64 -17.00 -1.37
N ASP A 182 -5.40 -16.05 -1.94
CA ASP A 182 -6.52 -16.38 -2.83
C ASP A 182 -6.02 -16.73 -4.24
N TYR A 183 -4.82 -16.29 -4.63
CA TYR A 183 -4.25 -16.50 -5.97
C TYR A 183 -2.91 -17.24 -5.96
N PHE A 184 -2.05 -17.00 -4.95
CA PHE A 184 -0.66 -17.47 -4.94
C PHE A 184 -0.34 -18.21 -3.64
N ARG A 185 -0.57 -19.54 -3.61
CA ARG A 185 -0.19 -20.43 -2.51
C ARG A 185 1.14 -21.14 -2.82
N GLY A 186 1.99 -21.28 -1.83
CA GLY A 186 3.32 -21.89 -1.97
C GLY A 186 4.40 -20.83 -2.29
N GLY A 187 5.30 -21.09 -3.24
CA GLY A 187 6.41 -20.17 -3.52
C GLY A 187 7.16 -20.47 -4.81
N PRO A 188 8.20 -19.72 -5.15
CA PRO A 188 8.80 -18.62 -4.39
C PRO A 188 7.95 -17.34 -4.42
N PRO A 189 7.96 -16.56 -3.33
CA PRO A 189 7.19 -15.32 -3.25
C PRO A 189 7.55 -14.34 -4.37
N TYR A 190 6.53 -13.68 -4.90
CA TYR A 190 6.63 -12.56 -5.86
C TYR A 190 7.25 -12.89 -7.23
N PHE A 191 7.60 -14.14 -7.49
CA PHE A 191 8.01 -14.60 -8.81
C PHE A 191 6.81 -14.84 -9.73
N TRP A 192 5.80 -15.52 -9.20
CA TRP A 192 4.65 -15.94 -10.00
C TRP A 192 3.71 -14.78 -10.33
N GLU A 193 3.63 -13.78 -9.47
CA GLU A 193 2.93 -12.53 -9.75
C GLU A 193 3.53 -11.82 -10.97
N LEU A 194 4.86 -11.74 -11.05
CA LEU A 194 5.56 -11.20 -12.22
C LEU A 194 5.39 -12.07 -13.46
N TYR A 195 5.51 -13.38 -13.30
CA TYR A 195 5.38 -14.36 -14.39
C TYR A 195 3.99 -14.31 -15.03
N GLU A 196 2.96 -14.20 -14.23
CA GLU A 196 1.55 -14.19 -14.67
C GLU A 196 1.03 -12.79 -15.01
N GLY A 197 1.83 -11.74 -14.76
CA GLY A 197 1.45 -10.35 -14.98
C GLY A 197 0.32 -9.89 -14.05
N ALA A 198 0.30 -10.44 -12.81
CA ALA A 198 -0.68 -10.02 -11.81
C ALA A 198 -0.52 -8.52 -11.51
N PRO A 199 -1.63 -7.77 -11.38
CA PRO A 199 -1.55 -6.33 -11.13
C PRO A 199 -1.06 -6.01 -9.72
N VAL A 200 -1.30 -6.89 -8.76
CA VAL A 200 -0.92 -6.72 -7.36
C VAL A 200 -0.10 -7.88 -6.82
N SER A 201 0.79 -7.57 -5.90
CA SER A 201 1.57 -8.50 -5.08
C SER A 201 1.13 -8.37 -3.63
N GLY A 202 0.67 -9.46 -3.03
CA GLY A 202 0.05 -9.44 -1.70
C GLY A 202 0.97 -9.89 -0.58
N VAL A 203 0.56 -9.58 0.64
CA VAL A 203 0.99 -10.23 1.86
C VAL A 203 -0.25 -10.56 2.69
N THR A 204 -0.28 -11.75 3.27
CA THR A 204 -1.38 -12.26 4.10
C THR A 204 -0.86 -12.59 5.48
N LEU A 205 -1.44 -12.01 6.52
CA LEU A 205 -1.21 -12.41 7.90
C LEU A 205 -2.28 -13.39 8.34
N GLN A 206 -1.86 -14.55 8.82
CA GLN A 206 -2.77 -15.63 9.22
C GLN A 206 -2.37 -16.28 10.53
N ILE A 207 -3.34 -16.85 11.24
CA ILE A 207 -3.13 -17.77 12.35
C ILE A 207 -2.94 -19.16 11.73
N LEU A 208 -1.86 -19.83 12.07
CA LEU A 208 -1.57 -21.16 11.54
C LEU A 208 -2.51 -22.22 12.11
N THR A 209 -2.88 -23.17 11.25
CA THR A 209 -3.67 -24.35 11.58
C THR A 209 -2.97 -25.63 11.11
N GLU A 210 -3.53 -26.79 11.43
CA GLU A 210 -3.02 -28.08 10.93
C GLU A 210 -3.15 -28.21 9.40
N GLU A 211 -4.06 -27.48 8.77
CA GLU A 211 -4.19 -27.44 7.31
C GLU A 211 -3.25 -26.40 6.71
N LEU A 212 -2.52 -26.78 5.67
CA LEU A 212 -1.60 -25.89 4.97
C LEU A 212 -2.40 -24.83 4.21
N ASP A 213 -2.03 -23.55 4.43
CA ASP A 213 -2.64 -22.36 3.80
C ASP A 213 -4.15 -22.20 4.03
N ALA A 214 -4.71 -22.87 5.06
CA ALA A 214 -6.11 -22.79 5.49
C ALA A 214 -6.25 -22.11 6.87
N GLY A 215 -5.29 -21.31 7.26
CA GLY A 215 -5.30 -20.53 8.51
C GLY A 215 -6.37 -19.44 8.51
N VAL A 216 -6.73 -18.94 9.71
CA VAL A 216 -7.61 -17.79 9.86
C VAL A 216 -6.87 -16.53 9.38
N VAL A 217 -7.34 -15.89 8.32
CA VAL A 217 -6.72 -14.70 7.75
C VAL A 217 -7.10 -13.47 8.58
N LEU A 218 -6.13 -12.91 9.29
CA LEU A 218 -6.31 -11.70 10.11
C LEU A 218 -6.31 -10.41 9.29
N GLY A 219 -5.59 -10.41 8.16
CA GLY A 219 -5.52 -9.25 7.26
C GLY A 219 -4.67 -9.53 6.03
N LYS A 220 -4.87 -8.70 5.02
CA LYS A 220 -4.07 -8.67 3.79
C LYS A 220 -3.62 -7.25 3.52
N ALA A 221 -2.47 -7.09 2.85
CA ALA A 221 -2.07 -5.84 2.24
C ALA A 221 -1.66 -6.11 0.79
N LEU A 222 -2.17 -5.30 -0.14
CA LEU A 222 -1.99 -5.46 -1.57
C LEU A 222 -1.20 -4.30 -2.14
N PHE A 223 -0.04 -4.59 -2.70
CA PHE A 223 0.94 -3.67 -3.27
C PHE A 223 0.96 -3.77 -4.79
N PRO A 224 1.41 -2.74 -5.52
CA PRO A 224 1.57 -2.86 -6.96
C PRO A 224 2.60 -3.93 -7.30
N THR A 225 2.34 -4.73 -8.34
CA THR A 225 3.40 -5.57 -8.90
C THR A 225 4.33 -4.68 -9.72
N THR A 226 5.58 -4.55 -9.26
CA THR A 226 6.58 -3.70 -9.92
C THR A 226 6.81 -4.13 -11.36
N PRO A 227 6.58 -3.27 -12.38
CA PRO A 227 6.74 -3.65 -13.76
C PRO A 227 8.16 -4.11 -14.10
N GLY A 228 8.27 -5.22 -14.82
CA GLY A 228 9.57 -5.71 -15.28
C GLY A 228 9.82 -7.18 -14.96
N PHE A 229 11.08 -7.51 -14.67
CA PHE A 229 11.52 -8.89 -14.44
C PHE A 229 12.43 -9.02 -13.20
N SER A 230 12.25 -8.15 -12.20
CA SER A 230 13.03 -8.19 -10.96
C SER A 230 12.17 -8.58 -9.77
N VAL A 231 12.31 -9.82 -9.31
CA VAL A 231 11.71 -10.29 -8.06
C VAL A 231 12.30 -9.53 -6.87
N ALA A 232 13.61 -9.21 -6.94
CA ALA A 232 14.29 -8.47 -5.88
C ALA A 232 13.70 -7.07 -5.65
N ARG A 233 13.21 -6.42 -6.69
CA ARG A 233 12.48 -5.14 -6.57
C ARG A 233 11.03 -5.36 -6.18
N ASN A 234 10.34 -6.29 -6.85
CA ASN A 234 8.91 -6.53 -6.62
C ASN A 234 8.59 -6.92 -5.17
N ARG A 235 9.51 -7.61 -4.50
CA ARG A 235 9.31 -8.04 -3.11
C ARG A 235 9.46 -6.91 -2.08
N CYS A 236 10.11 -5.78 -2.42
CA CYS A 236 10.49 -4.77 -1.43
C CYS A 236 9.28 -4.19 -0.68
N ASP A 237 8.29 -3.70 -1.42
CA ASP A 237 7.11 -3.07 -0.82
C ASP A 237 6.27 -4.06 0.01
N PRO A 238 5.93 -5.27 -0.50
CA PRO A 238 5.20 -6.24 0.32
C PRO A 238 5.93 -6.69 1.57
N TYR A 239 7.27 -6.87 1.53
CA TYR A 239 8.02 -7.23 2.75
C TYR A 239 8.09 -6.09 3.76
N ARG A 240 8.21 -4.83 3.32
CA ARG A 240 8.11 -3.67 4.24
C ARG A 240 6.73 -3.59 4.88
N GLY A 241 5.70 -3.63 4.06
CA GLY A 241 4.32 -3.56 4.53
C GLY A 241 3.90 -4.75 5.40
N SER A 242 4.58 -5.90 5.30
CA SER A 242 4.31 -7.03 6.17
C SER A 242 4.65 -6.74 7.65
N ALA A 243 5.68 -5.92 7.90
CA ALA A 243 6.00 -5.47 9.25
C ALA A 243 4.89 -4.54 9.80
N THR A 244 4.41 -3.61 8.98
CA THR A 244 3.31 -2.70 9.34
C THR A 244 2.01 -3.47 9.59
N LEU A 245 1.66 -4.44 8.73
CA LEU A 245 0.48 -5.29 8.91
C LEU A 245 0.54 -6.10 10.22
N MET A 246 1.71 -6.63 10.57
CA MET A 246 1.91 -7.36 11.83
C MET A 246 1.63 -6.45 13.05
N MET A 247 2.25 -5.28 13.09
CA MET A 247 2.08 -4.33 14.19
C MET A 247 0.65 -3.80 14.30
N GLN A 248 0.02 -3.52 13.16
CA GLN A 248 -1.39 -3.15 13.10
C GLN A 248 -2.28 -4.19 13.78
N LYS A 249 -2.12 -5.49 13.46
CA LYS A 249 -2.98 -6.53 14.03
C LYS A 249 -2.66 -6.83 15.50
N LEU A 250 -1.43 -6.67 15.94
CA LEU A 250 -1.10 -6.70 17.37
C LEU A 250 -1.71 -5.51 18.12
N HIS A 251 -1.65 -4.31 17.54
CA HIS A 251 -2.32 -3.13 18.09
C HIS A 251 -3.83 -3.32 18.19
N GLU A 252 -4.50 -3.80 17.11
CA GLU A 252 -5.93 -4.09 17.12
C GLU A 252 -6.30 -5.12 18.21
N LEU A 253 -5.51 -6.18 18.37
CA LEU A 253 -5.72 -7.19 19.41
C LEU A 253 -5.68 -6.57 20.82
N HIS A 254 -4.69 -5.70 21.07
CA HIS A 254 -4.57 -5.06 22.38
C HIS A 254 -5.65 -3.99 22.59
N GLN A 255 -5.88 -3.12 21.59
CA GLN A 255 -6.78 -1.98 21.69
C GLN A 255 -8.25 -2.41 21.82
N TYR A 256 -8.69 -3.35 20.98
CA TYR A 256 -10.10 -3.73 20.89
C TYR A 256 -10.41 -5.13 21.40
N GLY A 257 -9.41 -6.00 21.52
CA GLY A 257 -9.53 -7.37 22.02
C GLY A 257 -9.76 -8.42 20.94
N TRP A 258 -9.79 -9.67 21.40
CA TRP A 258 -9.83 -10.84 20.53
C TRP A 258 -11.12 -10.96 19.72
N GLU A 259 -12.29 -10.74 20.34
CA GLU A 259 -13.57 -10.88 19.66
C GLU A 259 -13.71 -9.85 18.52
N TYR A 260 -13.21 -8.64 18.73
CA TYR A 260 -13.14 -7.63 17.68
C TYR A 260 -12.26 -8.08 16.51
N LEU A 261 -11.04 -8.55 16.79
CA LEU A 261 -10.10 -9.01 15.76
C LEU A 261 -10.65 -10.21 14.99
N LYS A 262 -11.27 -11.16 15.70
CA LYS A 262 -11.90 -12.36 15.13
C LYS A 262 -13.09 -12.03 14.24
N ALA A 263 -13.94 -11.10 14.66
CA ALA A 263 -15.10 -10.65 13.87
C ALA A 263 -14.68 -9.97 12.55
N ARG A 264 -13.47 -9.42 12.49
CA ARG A 264 -12.89 -8.74 11.32
C ARG A 264 -11.94 -9.65 10.51
N ALA A 265 -11.76 -10.88 10.94
CA ALA A 265 -11.00 -11.85 10.16
C ALA A 265 -11.63 -12.03 8.77
N ILE A 266 -10.78 -12.10 7.76
CA ILE A 266 -11.24 -12.25 6.37
C ILE A 266 -11.79 -13.68 6.20
N PRO A 267 -13.07 -13.84 5.83
CA PRO A 267 -13.66 -15.15 5.64
C PRO A 267 -12.94 -15.92 4.52
N PRO A 268 -12.89 -17.25 4.60
CA PRO A 268 -12.33 -18.07 3.54
C PRO A 268 -13.02 -17.78 2.20
N ALA A 269 -12.20 -17.49 1.18
CA ALA A 269 -12.66 -17.31 -0.19
C ALA A 269 -12.25 -18.50 -1.07
N PRO A 270 -12.98 -18.79 -2.16
CA PRO A 270 -12.55 -19.77 -3.14
C PRO A 270 -11.16 -19.43 -3.67
N TYR A 271 -10.29 -20.45 -3.81
CA TYR A 271 -8.98 -20.26 -4.40
C TYR A 271 -9.08 -19.99 -5.92
N LEU A 272 -8.54 -18.88 -6.38
CA LEU A 272 -8.62 -18.38 -7.74
C LEU A 272 -7.30 -18.53 -8.53
N GLY A 273 -6.26 -19.07 -7.89
CA GLY A 273 -4.94 -19.24 -8.52
C GLY A 273 -4.96 -20.26 -9.65
N LYS A 274 -4.15 -20.01 -10.67
CA LYS A 274 -4.00 -20.91 -11.84
C LYS A 274 -3.34 -22.24 -11.50
N ARG A 275 -2.64 -22.34 -10.37
CA ARG A 275 -1.97 -23.53 -9.87
C ARG A 275 -2.38 -23.80 -8.43
N ARG A 276 -2.69 -25.04 -8.11
CA ARG A 276 -3.07 -25.44 -6.73
C ARG A 276 -2.00 -25.04 -5.70
N ILE A 277 -0.71 -25.24 -6.02
CA ILE A 277 0.45 -24.83 -5.22
C ILE A 277 1.56 -24.43 -6.17
N TYR A 278 2.08 -23.24 -6.02
CA TYR A 278 3.25 -22.76 -6.76
C TYR A 278 4.53 -23.34 -6.18
N ARG A 279 5.49 -23.67 -7.06
CA ARG A 279 6.79 -24.24 -6.70
C ARG A 279 7.90 -23.46 -7.41
N ARG A 280 9.15 -23.76 -7.09
CA ARG A 280 10.30 -23.17 -7.79
C ARG A 280 10.18 -23.39 -9.29
N PRO A 281 10.29 -22.33 -10.11
CA PRO A 281 10.10 -22.44 -11.55
C PRO A 281 11.21 -23.27 -12.20
N THR A 282 10.84 -24.04 -13.19
CA THR A 282 11.75 -24.82 -14.03
C THR A 282 12.53 -23.92 -15.00
N ASN A 283 13.60 -24.44 -15.62
CA ASN A 283 14.35 -23.72 -16.65
C ASN A 283 13.46 -23.27 -17.82
N VAL A 284 12.49 -24.11 -18.21
CA VAL A 284 11.57 -23.78 -19.32
C VAL A 284 10.67 -22.61 -18.95
N GLU A 285 10.13 -22.60 -17.73
CA GLU A 285 9.29 -21.49 -17.26
C GLU A 285 10.09 -20.19 -17.15
N VAL A 286 11.30 -20.24 -16.61
CA VAL A 286 12.18 -19.06 -16.53
C VAL A 286 12.54 -18.54 -17.94
N ALA A 287 12.89 -19.43 -18.87
CA ALA A 287 13.21 -19.05 -20.24
C ALA A 287 12.00 -18.44 -20.95
N ARG A 288 10.83 -19.08 -20.84
CA ARG A 288 9.57 -18.59 -21.43
C ARG A 288 9.18 -17.19 -20.95
N TRP A 289 9.53 -16.85 -19.72
CA TRP A 289 9.26 -15.54 -19.14
C TRP A 289 10.34 -14.51 -19.48
N LEU A 290 11.63 -14.86 -19.30
CA LEU A 290 12.74 -13.90 -19.46
C LEU A 290 13.04 -13.56 -20.92
N VAL A 291 13.02 -14.56 -21.83
CA VAL A 291 13.44 -14.33 -23.23
C VAL A 291 12.56 -13.29 -23.91
N PRO A 292 11.22 -13.39 -23.93
CA PRO A 292 10.37 -12.37 -24.53
C PRO A 292 10.52 -11.01 -23.84
N THR A 293 10.66 -10.99 -22.52
CA THR A 293 10.79 -9.75 -21.73
C THR A 293 12.08 -9.01 -22.06
N ILE A 294 13.20 -9.73 -22.18
CA ILE A 294 14.50 -9.17 -22.56
C ILE A 294 14.49 -8.72 -24.02
N ALA A 295 13.96 -9.56 -24.93
CA ALA A 295 13.85 -9.24 -26.34
C ALA A 295 13.03 -7.96 -26.56
N ARG A 296 11.86 -7.85 -25.93
CA ARG A 296 11.02 -6.63 -25.99
C ARG A 296 11.76 -5.40 -25.46
N LYS A 297 12.53 -5.52 -24.37
CA LYS A 297 13.35 -4.40 -23.85
C LYS A 297 14.46 -4.01 -24.82
N ALA A 298 15.14 -4.98 -25.42
CA ALA A 298 16.20 -4.73 -26.39
C ALA A 298 15.68 -4.05 -27.67
N ILE A 299 14.56 -4.53 -28.20
CA ILE A 299 13.90 -3.96 -29.38
C ILE A 299 13.42 -2.52 -29.11
N LEU A 300 12.86 -2.27 -27.94
CA LEU A 300 12.32 -0.95 -27.59
C LEU A 300 13.39 0.05 -27.12
N ARG A 301 14.61 -0.40 -26.81
CA ARG A 301 15.68 0.46 -26.28
C ARG A 301 16.06 1.62 -27.21
N PRO A 302 16.24 1.44 -28.54
CA PRO A 302 16.58 2.54 -29.43
C PRO A 302 15.48 3.61 -29.54
N PHE A 303 14.22 3.21 -29.31
CA PHE A 303 13.05 4.11 -29.38
C PHE A 303 12.73 4.80 -28.06
N ARG A 304 13.44 4.47 -26.99
CA ARG A 304 13.31 5.11 -25.67
C ARG A 304 14.24 6.32 -25.55
N GLY A 305 13.92 7.41 -26.27
CA GLY A 305 14.44 8.72 -25.90
C GLY A 305 14.03 9.09 -24.47
N ALA A 306 14.75 10.01 -23.85
CA ALA A 306 14.32 10.57 -22.55
C ALA A 306 12.88 11.07 -22.68
N ARG A 307 11.99 10.52 -21.86
CA ARG A 307 10.58 10.95 -21.79
C ARG A 307 10.23 11.22 -20.33
N ALA A 308 9.46 12.26 -20.09
CA ALA A 308 8.97 12.63 -18.78
C ALA A 308 7.44 12.47 -18.71
N PRO A 309 6.88 12.09 -17.56
CA PRO A 309 5.46 12.17 -17.32
C PRO A 309 4.98 13.63 -17.47
N HIS A 310 3.86 13.81 -18.12
CA HIS A 310 3.21 15.10 -18.30
C HIS A 310 1.72 14.92 -18.12
N TRP A 311 1.18 15.58 -17.10
CA TRP A 311 -0.23 15.55 -16.75
C TRP A 311 -1.00 16.65 -17.47
N ARG A 312 -2.24 16.38 -17.80
CA ARG A 312 -3.20 17.34 -18.34
C ARG A 312 -4.56 17.04 -17.75
N ILE A 313 -5.39 18.03 -17.64
CA ILE A 313 -6.79 17.89 -17.25
C ILE A 313 -7.71 17.88 -18.47
N ALA A 314 -8.84 17.21 -18.36
CA ALA A 314 -9.87 17.18 -19.40
C ALA A 314 -11.25 17.39 -18.76
N LEU A 315 -12.11 18.10 -19.47
CA LEU A 315 -13.46 18.46 -19.05
C LEU A 315 -14.49 17.84 -19.96
N ARG A 316 -15.62 17.46 -19.37
CA ARG A 316 -16.85 17.06 -20.08
C ARG A 316 -18.03 17.80 -19.49
N THR A 317 -18.92 18.32 -20.34
CA THR A 317 -20.17 18.96 -19.93
C THR A 317 -21.34 18.17 -20.53
N GLY A 318 -22.27 17.74 -19.68
CA GLY A 318 -23.42 16.92 -20.11
C GLY A 318 -23.06 15.45 -20.37
N GLY A 319 -24.01 14.70 -20.92
CA GLY A 319 -23.87 13.26 -21.12
C GLY A 319 -24.24 12.42 -19.87
N LYS A 320 -24.02 11.11 -19.95
CA LYS A 320 -24.26 10.20 -18.83
C LYS A 320 -23.04 10.22 -17.90
N PRO A 321 -23.17 10.70 -16.66
CA PRO A 321 -22.04 10.81 -15.77
C PRO A 321 -21.45 9.43 -15.39
N LEU A 322 -20.13 9.41 -15.03
CA LEU A 322 -19.42 8.15 -14.78
C LEU A 322 -20.07 7.31 -13.67
N TYR A 323 -20.55 7.93 -12.59
CA TYR A 323 -21.18 7.20 -11.48
C TYR A 323 -22.45 6.42 -11.89
N ALA A 324 -23.11 6.80 -12.98
CA ALA A 324 -24.30 6.16 -13.51
C ALA A 324 -24.00 5.12 -14.60
N GLN A 325 -22.74 4.91 -14.94
CA GLN A 325 -22.29 3.95 -15.95
C GLN A 325 -21.94 2.60 -15.34
N ALA A 326 -21.73 1.62 -16.21
CA ALA A 326 -21.15 0.31 -15.88
C ALA A 326 -19.76 0.20 -16.52
N ASN A 327 -18.98 -0.79 -16.10
CA ASN A 327 -17.71 -1.08 -16.75
C ASN A 327 -17.89 -1.80 -18.10
N PRO A 328 -17.09 -1.47 -19.15
CA PRO A 328 -16.15 -0.36 -19.19
C PRO A 328 -16.84 1.01 -19.24
N ALA A 329 -16.26 2.00 -18.57
CA ALA A 329 -16.81 3.36 -18.56
C ALA A 329 -16.62 4.03 -19.93
N ASP A 330 -17.67 4.73 -20.37
CA ASP A 330 -17.58 5.59 -21.57
C ASP A 330 -16.93 6.94 -21.20
N MET A 331 -15.71 7.14 -21.67
CA MET A 331 -14.90 8.34 -21.49
C MET A 331 -14.99 9.28 -22.71
N SER A 332 -15.93 9.05 -23.62
CA SER A 332 -16.15 9.96 -24.75
C SER A 332 -16.64 11.33 -24.28
N GLY A 333 -16.36 12.36 -25.06
CA GLY A 333 -16.79 13.73 -24.77
C GLY A 333 -15.88 14.50 -23.81
N PHE A 334 -14.86 13.89 -23.19
CA PHE A 334 -13.83 14.64 -22.48
C PHE A 334 -12.92 15.39 -23.46
N SER A 335 -12.78 16.68 -23.27
CA SER A 335 -11.92 17.56 -24.06
C SER A 335 -10.72 18.04 -23.23
N TRP A 336 -9.52 17.90 -23.80
CA TRP A 336 -8.28 18.29 -23.13
C TRP A 336 -8.16 19.81 -22.99
N ILE A 337 -7.67 20.23 -21.84
CA ILE A 337 -7.30 21.60 -21.56
C ILE A 337 -5.81 21.81 -21.86
N ASP A 338 -5.52 22.83 -22.63
CA ASP A 338 -4.13 23.22 -22.90
C ASP A 338 -3.51 23.86 -21.67
N CYS A 339 -2.25 23.52 -21.40
CA CYS A 339 -1.47 24.16 -20.35
C CYS A 339 -0.26 24.90 -20.96
N PRO A 340 0.22 25.98 -20.32
CA PRO A 340 1.38 26.73 -20.77
C PRO A 340 2.65 25.87 -20.81
N ARG A 341 3.62 26.24 -21.64
CA ARG A 341 4.96 25.64 -21.57
C ARG A 341 5.57 25.86 -20.19
N GLY A 342 6.28 24.85 -19.70
CA GLY A 342 6.88 24.89 -18.38
C GLY A 342 5.94 24.46 -17.25
N HIS A 343 4.70 24.09 -17.57
CA HIS A 343 3.68 23.68 -16.59
C HIS A 343 3.10 22.30 -16.95
N PHE A 344 2.47 21.66 -15.97
CA PHE A 344 1.42 20.65 -16.18
C PHE A 344 0.28 20.86 -15.17
N TYR A 345 -0.93 20.39 -15.50
CA TYR A 345 -2.11 20.45 -14.64
C TYR A 345 -2.55 19.04 -14.24
N ALA A 346 -2.78 18.84 -12.94
CA ALA A 346 -3.22 17.56 -12.35
C ALA A 346 -4.18 17.80 -11.18
N ASP A 347 -4.70 16.74 -10.60
CA ASP A 347 -5.52 16.74 -9.40
C ASP A 347 -6.69 17.74 -9.41
N PRO A 348 -7.59 17.71 -10.42
CA PRO A 348 -8.62 18.71 -10.54
C PRO A 348 -9.80 18.49 -9.59
N PHE A 349 -10.30 19.59 -8.99
CA PHE A 349 -11.50 19.65 -8.16
C PHE A 349 -12.47 20.69 -8.70
N LEU A 350 -13.75 20.42 -8.55
CA LEU A 350 -14.83 21.32 -8.97
C LEU A 350 -15.64 21.83 -7.78
N ILE A 351 -16.02 23.10 -7.82
CA ILE A 351 -16.95 23.71 -6.87
C ILE A 351 -17.88 24.71 -7.56
N ALA A 352 -19.17 24.70 -7.25
CA ALA A 352 -20.12 25.69 -7.72
C ALA A 352 -20.28 26.80 -6.68
N ARG A 353 -20.15 28.08 -7.08
CA ARG A 353 -20.41 29.24 -6.24
C ARG A 353 -20.92 30.43 -7.07
N GLY A 354 -22.01 31.05 -6.60
CA GLY A 354 -22.58 32.24 -7.27
C GLY A 354 -23.05 31.95 -8.71
N GLY A 355 -23.52 30.74 -9.01
CA GLY A 355 -23.96 30.36 -10.37
C GLY A 355 -22.81 29.98 -11.31
N THR A 356 -21.55 30.04 -10.86
CA THR A 356 -20.36 29.73 -11.63
C THR A 356 -19.72 28.46 -11.09
N THR A 357 -19.29 27.55 -11.98
CA THR A 357 -18.46 26.38 -11.62
C THR A 357 -16.98 26.76 -11.75
N TRP A 358 -16.22 26.49 -10.71
CA TRP A 358 -14.78 26.73 -10.63
C TRP A 358 -14.03 25.42 -10.59
N ALA A 359 -12.93 25.35 -11.33
CA ALA A 359 -11.94 24.28 -11.24
C ALA A 359 -10.72 24.76 -10.45
N PHE A 360 -10.29 23.96 -9.48
CA PHE A 360 -9.04 24.09 -8.74
C PHE A 360 -8.17 22.90 -9.07
N PHE A 361 -6.86 23.10 -9.25
CA PHE A 361 -5.96 22.01 -9.67
C PHE A 361 -4.52 22.30 -9.27
N GLU A 362 -3.72 21.24 -9.23
CA GLU A 362 -2.27 21.34 -9.17
C GLU A 362 -1.76 21.98 -10.46
N ASP A 363 -0.99 23.05 -10.33
CA ASP A 363 -0.22 23.68 -11.38
C ASP A 363 1.27 23.45 -11.07
N PHE A 364 1.86 22.43 -11.70
CA PHE A 364 3.24 22.06 -11.46
C PHE A 364 4.18 22.85 -12.36
N LEU A 365 5.16 23.52 -11.73
CA LEU A 365 6.17 24.31 -12.40
C LEU A 365 7.45 23.47 -12.60
N TYR A 366 7.78 23.13 -13.83
CA TYR A 366 9.01 22.37 -14.13
C TYR A 366 10.28 23.11 -13.74
N SER A 367 10.28 24.46 -13.80
CA SER A 367 11.42 25.30 -13.42
C SER A 367 11.76 25.21 -11.92
N GLU A 368 10.73 25.01 -11.11
CA GLU A 368 10.84 24.97 -9.64
C GLU A 368 10.78 23.52 -9.10
N SER A 369 10.38 22.56 -9.96
CA SER A 369 10.06 21.19 -9.57
C SER A 369 9.07 21.12 -8.40
N ARG A 370 8.06 21.99 -8.42
CA ARG A 370 7.10 22.21 -7.34
C ARG A 370 5.70 22.48 -7.88
N GLY A 371 4.67 21.93 -7.22
CA GLY A 371 3.26 22.25 -7.46
C GLY A 371 2.80 23.43 -6.62
N VAL A 372 1.96 24.26 -7.23
CA VAL A 372 1.16 25.30 -6.59
C VAL A 372 -0.31 25.05 -6.92
N ILE A 373 -1.24 25.71 -6.22
CA ILE A 373 -2.65 25.59 -6.57
C ILE A 373 -3.08 26.76 -7.44
N SER A 374 -3.68 26.44 -8.58
CA SER A 374 -4.31 27.38 -9.50
C SER A 374 -5.80 27.12 -9.63
N CYS A 375 -6.55 28.12 -10.06
CA CYS A 375 -7.99 28.04 -10.29
C CYS A 375 -8.41 28.75 -11.58
N ALA A 376 -9.53 28.31 -12.14
CA ALA A 376 -10.18 28.95 -13.29
C ALA A 376 -11.68 28.71 -13.30
N GLU A 377 -12.43 29.57 -13.93
CA GLU A 377 -13.85 29.39 -14.22
C GLU A 377 -14.03 28.31 -15.29
N VAL A 378 -15.01 27.42 -15.12
CA VAL A 378 -15.44 26.49 -16.17
C VAL A 378 -16.43 27.19 -17.07
N LEU A 379 -16.09 27.35 -18.34
CA LEU A 379 -16.90 28.07 -19.33
C LEU A 379 -18.09 27.24 -19.82
N ALA A 380 -19.21 27.86 -20.15
CA ALA A 380 -20.42 27.19 -20.59
C ALA A 380 -20.25 26.30 -21.84
N GLY A 381 -19.29 26.67 -22.71
CA GLY A 381 -18.95 25.86 -23.90
C GLY A 381 -17.96 24.75 -23.68
N GLY A 382 -17.60 24.45 -22.43
CA GLY A 382 -16.47 23.59 -22.07
C GLY A 382 -15.14 24.36 -22.15
N GLY A 383 -14.16 23.95 -21.39
CA GLY A 383 -12.88 24.64 -21.28
C GLY A 383 -12.79 25.51 -20.03
N LEU A 384 -11.62 26.13 -19.85
CA LEU A 384 -11.34 27.00 -18.70
C LEU A 384 -11.18 28.44 -19.14
N GLY A 385 -11.64 29.36 -18.31
CA GLY A 385 -11.31 30.77 -18.36
C GLY A 385 -9.85 31.05 -17.99
N PRO A 386 -9.47 32.33 -17.80
CA PRO A 386 -8.11 32.69 -17.40
C PRO A 386 -7.69 31.98 -16.10
N VAL A 387 -6.57 31.23 -16.17
CA VAL A 387 -6.00 30.54 -15.02
C VAL A 387 -5.31 31.53 -14.08
N ARG A 388 -5.58 31.41 -12.79
CA ARG A 388 -5.00 32.28 -11.75
C ARG A 388 -4.42 31.41 -10.64
N ARG A 389 -3.17 31.68 -10.24
CA ARG A 389 -2.58 31.08 -9.04
C ARG A 389 -3.31 31.60 -7.81
N CYS A 390 -3.68 30.70 -6.90
CA CYS A 390 -4.45 31.04 -5.72
C CYS A 390 -3.80 30.61 -4.39
N LEU A 391 -2.95 29.59 -4.40
CA LEU A 391 -2.21 29.19 -3.19
C LEU A 391 -0.81 28.69 -3.54
N GLU A 392 0.19 29.21 -2.84
CA GLU A 392 1.60 28.86 -3.00
C GLU A 392 2.27 28.76 -1.63
N ARG A 393 3.18 27.82 -1.47
CA ARG A 393 4.04 27.63 -0.30
C ARG A 393 5.48 27.33 -0.77
N ASP A 394 6.42 27.32 0.15
CA ASP A 394 7.82 26.91 -0.10
C ASP A 394 8.00 25.38 -0.23
N TYR A 395 6.92 24.62 -0.02
CA TYR A 395 6.81 23.19 -0.28
C TYR A 395 5.77 22.91 -1.35
N HIS A 396 5.81 21.72 -1.91
CA HIS A 396 4.87 21.25 -2.94
C HIS A 396 3.45 21.17 -2.41
N LEU A 397 2.50 21.67 -3.19
CA LEU A 397 1.06 21.54 -2.99
C LEU A 397 0.43 20.83 -4.18
N SER A 398 -0.50 19.91 -3.92
CA SER A 398 -1.34 19.24 -4.91
C SER A 398 -2.73 18.95 -4.34
N TYR A 399 -3.58 18.23 -5.03
CA TYR A 399 -4.86 17.72 -4.56
C TYR A 399 -5.70 18.77 -3.80
N PRO A 400 -6.10 19.88 -4.43
CA PRO A 400 -6.77 21.01 -3.76
C PRO A 400 -8.24 20.69 -3.45
N MET A 401 -8.49 19.91 -2.40
CA MET A 401 -9.84 19.54 -1.95
C MET A 401 -10.58 20.80 -1.47
N VAL A 402 -11.45 21.36 -2.33
CA VAL A 402 -12.26 22.54 -2.04
C VAL A 402 -13.70 22.16 -1.70
N PHE A 403 -14.30 22.87 -0.73
CA PHE A 403 -15.69 22.65 -0.32
C PHE A 403 -16.29 23.90 0.33
N GLN A 404 -17.64 23.95 0.41
CA GLN A 404 -18.38 25.01 1.11
C GLN A 404 -18.93 24.49 2.44
N HIS A 405 -18.87 25.32 3.45
CA HIS A 405 -19.50 25.07 4.74
C HIS A 405 -19.87 26.40 5.41
N ASP A 406 -21.11 26.51 5.90
CA ASP A 406 -21.65 27.70 6.61
C ASP A 406 -21.41 29.05 5.90
N GLY A 407 -21.52 29.04 4.55
CA GLY A 407 -21.33 30.23 3.72
C GLY A 407 -19.88 30.55 3.34
N ASP A 408 -18.90 29.96 4.02
CA ASP A 408 -17.48 30.07 3.72
C ASP A 408 -17.02 28.98 2.73
N VAL A 409 -15.88 29.23 2.08
CA VAL A 409 -15.20 28.24 1.23
C VAL A 409 -13.88 27.87 1.87
N PHE A 410 -13.64 26.58 1.94
CA PHE A 410 -12.43 26.00 2.52
C PHE A 410 -11.67 25.17 1.48
N MET A 411 -10.37 24.99 1.73
CA MET A 411 -9.49 24.12 0.95
C MET A 411 -8.60 23.30 1.90
N VAL A 412 -8.46 22.02 1.62
CA VAL A 412 -7.47 21.13 2.24
C VAL A 412 -6.59 20.60 1.11
N PRO A 413 -5.46 21.26 0.79
CA PRO A 413 -4.52 20.75 -0.20
C PRO A 413 -3.66 19.63 0.38
N GLU A 414 -3.08 18.79 -0.45
CA GLU A 414 -2.02 17.87 -0.04
C GLU A 414 -0.78 18.69 0.34
N SER A 415 -0.31 18.48 1.56
CA SER A 415 0.84 19.15 2.18
C SER A 415 1.73 18.20 2.98
N ALA A 416 1.78 16.92 2.57
CA ALA A 416 2.51 15.86 3.26
C ALA A 416 4.02 16.13 3.35
N LEU A 417 4.61 16.86 2.38
CA LEU A 417 6.02 17.27 2.47
C LEU A 417 6.30 18.19 3.66
N ASN A 418 5.30 18.93 4.14
CA ASN A 418 5.38 19.70 5.39
C ASN A 418 5.04 18.88 6.63
N GLY A 419 4.63 17.61 6.48
CA GLY A 419 4.19 16.74 7.58
C GLY A 419 2.90 17.21 8.25
N THR A 420 2.04 17.92 7.54
CA THR A 420 0.80 18.52 8.05
C THR A 420 -0.37 18.30 7.11
N VAL A 421 -1.57 18.32 7.65
CA VAL A 421 -2.82 18.50 6.92
C VAL A 421 -3.37 19.87 7.27
N GLU A 422 -3.47 20.74 6.29
CA GLU A 422 -3.73 22.16 6.45
C GLU A 422 -5.10 22.56 5.92
N LEU A 423 -5.87 23.28 6.71
CA LEU A 423 -7.15 23.85 6.32
C LEU A 423 -6.96 25.34 6.00
N TYR A 424 -7.34 25.73 4.80
CA TYR A 424 -7.36 27.12 4.36
C TYR A 424 -8.80 27.60 4.21
N ARG A 425 -9.06 28.88 4.54
CA ARG A 425 -10.31 29.57 4.30
C ARG A 425 -10.12 30.68 3.27
N ALA A 426 -11.03 30.79 2.30
CA ALA A 426 -11.02 31.87 1.34
C ALA A 426 -11.32 33.20 2.04
N THR A 427 -10.43 34.17 1.87
CA THR A 427 -10.66 35.58 2.29
C THR A 427 -11.25 36.41 1.16
N SER A 428 -10.88 36.09 -0.09
CA SER A 428 -11.47 36.60 -1.31
C SER A 428 -11.50 35.48 -2.36
N PHE A 429 -12.65 34.79 -2.44
CA PHE A 429 -12.83 33.68 -3.38
C PHE A 429 -12.78 34.15 -4.84
N PRO A 430 -12.09 33.46 -5.76
CA PRO A 430 -11.43 32.20 -5.60
C PRO A 430 -9.91 32.30 -5.32
N VAL A 431 -9.30 33.48 -5.21
CA VAL A 431 -7.84 33.65 -5.33
C VAL A 431 -7.11 33.89 -4.01
N GLU A 432 -7.76 34.40 -2.97
CA GLU A 432 -7.07 34.71 -1.71
C GLU A 432 -7.47 33.76 -0.60
N TRP A 433 -6.48 33.12 0.01
CA TRP A 433 -6.66 32.10 1.02
C TRP A 433 -5.77 32.34 2.23
N LYS A 434 -6.31 32.10 3.40
CA LYS A 434 -5.59 32.18 4.68
C LYS A 434 -5.59 30.80 5.35
N LEU A 435 -4.43 30.40 5.90
CA LEU A 435 -4.36 29.22 6.78
C LEU A 435 -5.27 29.44 7.99
N GLU A 436 -6.29 28.63 8.10
CA GLU A 436 -7.25 28.66 9.21
C GLU A 436 -6.76 27.79 10.37
N LYS A 437 -6.33 26.56 10.05
CA LYS A 437 -5.85 25.59 11.06
C LYS A 437 -4.98 24.49 10.44
N VAL A 438 -4.02 24.01 11.19
CA VAL A 438 -3.40 22.70 10.97
C VAL A 438 -4.31 21.65 11.62
N LEU A 439 -5.02 20.87 10.79
CA LEU A 439 -5.98 19.85 11.26
C LEU A 439 -5.26 18.69 11.94
N GLN A 440 -4.16 18.23 11.35
CA GLN A 440 -3.35 17.13 11.85
C GLN A 440 -1.87 17.34 11.50
N ARG A 441 -0.96 16.82 12.35
CA ARG A 441 0.47 16.74 12.09
C ARG A 441 0.83 15.32 11.66
N LEU A 442 0.44 15.00 10.43
CA LEU A 442 0.62 13.70 9.80
C LEU A 442 1.12 13.91 8.36
N ASP A 443 1.92 12.98 7.87
CA ASP A 443 2.36 12.90 6.47
C ASP A 443 1.29 12.19 5.60
N ALA A 444 0.04 12.61 5.78
CA ALA A 444 -1.11 12.07 5.04
C ALA A 444 -1.14 12.62 3.61
N VAL A 445 -1.45 11.75 2.67
CA VAL A 445 -1.49 12.06 1.24
C VAL A 445 -2.95 12.11 0.77
N ASP A 446 -3.27 13.03 -0.14
CA ASP A 446 -4.58 13.17 -0.80
C ASP A 446 -5.75 13.09 0.17
N THR A 447 -5.71 13.95 1.20
CA THR A 447 -6.72 13.99 2.24
C THR A 447 -8.05 14.48 1.70
N THR A 448 -9.12 13.71 1.95
CA THR A 448 -10.47 14.06 1.55
C THR A 448 -11.35 14.23 2.78
N VAL A 449 -12.02 15.37 2.92
CA VAL A 449 -12.99 15.64 3.98
C VAL A 449 -14.42 15.51 3.46
N TRP A 450 -15.33 15.10 4.34
CA TRP A 450 -16.75 14.96 4.05
C TRP A 450 -17.58 15.37 5.26
N HIS A 451 -18.68 16.11 5.04
CA HIS A 451 -19.62 16.46 6.12
C HIS A 451 -20.97 15.85 5.84
N GLU A 452 -21.49 15.10 6.80
CA GLU A 452 -22.80 14.44 6.70
C GLU A 452 -23.39 14.20 8.08
N ASN A 453 -24.70 14.43 8.24
CA ASN A 453 -25.45 14.18 9.47
C ASN A 453 -24.84 14.87 10.70
N GLY A 454 -24.36 16.11 10.54
CA GLY A 454 -23.73 16.91 11.60
C GLY A 454 -22.34 16.44 12.03
N ARG A 455 -21.71 15.53 11.27
CA ARG A 455 -20.39 14.98 11.56
C ARG A 455 -19.43 15.17 10.41
N TRP A 456 -18.19 15.49 10.73
CA TRP A 456 -17.07 15.57 9.80
C TRP A 456 -16.34 14.24 9.72
N TRP A 457 -15.93 13.90 8.52
CA TRP A 457 -15.16 12.72 8.16
C TRP A 457 -13.90 13.13 7.43
N PHE A 458 -12.80 12.43 7.72
CA PHE A 458 -11.48 12.73 7.21
C PHE A 458 -10.83 11.44 6.74
N PHE A 459 -10.68 11.30 5.43
CA PHE A 459 -10.05 10.14 4.78
C PHE A 459 -8.61 10.50 4.45
N ALA A 460 -7.65 9.76 4.98
CA ALA A 460 -6.22 10.03 4.82
C ALA A 460 -5.47 8.79 4.36
N ALA A 461 -4.75 8.89 3.25
CA ALA A 461 -3.90 7.82 2.74
C ALA A 461 -2.48 7.94 3.28
N PHE A 462 -1.86 6.79 3.55
CA PHE A 462 -0.49 6.71 4.06
C PHE A 462 0.35 5.75 3.24
N ALA A 463 1.60 6.14 3.03
CA ALA A 463 2.67 5.28 2.56
C ALA A 463 3.48 4.74 3.74
N ASP A 464 4.17 3.61 3.54
CA ASP A 464 5.29 3.18 4.38
C ASP A 464 6.58 3.40 3.56
N PRO A 465 7.17 4.60 3.62
CA PRO A 465 8.25 4.99 2.72
C PRO A 465 9.47 4.06 2.77
N PRO A 466 10.08 3.92 1.60
CA PRO A 466 9.81 4.56 0.31
C PRO A 466 8.72 3.85 -0.54
N GLY A 467 7.74 3.22 0.07
CA GLY A 467 6.71 2.42 -0.60
C GLY A 467 5.48 3.22 -1.08
N PRO A 468 4.56 2.54 -1.79
CA PRO A 468 3.30 3.13 -2.26
C PRO A 468 2.30 3.36 -1.12
N CYS A 469 1.32 4.23 -1.34
CA CYS A 469 0.19 4.41 -0.43
C CYS A 469 -0.75 3.20 -0.54
N VAL A 470 -0.75 2.36 0.48
CA VAL A 470 -1.63 1.17 0.56
C VAL A 470 -2.56 1.19 1.76
N THR A 471 -2.37 2.13 2.68
CA THR A 471 -3.17 2.24 3.90
C THR A 471 -4.06 3.48 3.85
N LEU A 472 -5.36 3.30 4.01
CA LEU A 472 -6.34 4.36 4.15
C LEU A 472 -6.90 4.35 5.56
N LEU A 473 -6.78 5.47 6.25
CA LEU A 473 -7.35 5.71 7.57
C LEU A 473 -8.53 6.67 7.48
N LEU A 474 -9.50 6.49 8.36
CA LEU A 474 -10.67 7.31 8.54
C LEU A 474 -10.65 7.93 9.95
N PHE A 475 -10.99 9.20 10.02
CA PHE A 475 -11.19 9.92 11.28
C PHE A 475 -12.54 10.62 11.25
N HIS A 476 -13.09 10.96 12.40
CA HIS A 476 -14.30 11.76 12.50
C HIS A 476 -14.19 12.82 13.58
N ALA A 477 -14.99 13.89 13.45
CA ALA A 477 -15.07 14.97 14.42
C ALA A 477 -16.48 15.59 14.40
N ASP A 478 -16.88 16.22 15.50
CA ASP A 478 -18.17 16.92 15.59
C ASP A 478 -18.09 18.33 14.96
N SER A 479 -16.87 18.87 14.76
CA SER A 479 -16.64 20.12 14.04
C SER A 479 -15.38 20.04 13.18
N LEU A 480 -15.34 20.81 12.09
CA LEU A 480 -14.23 20.84 11.13
C LEU A 480 -12.88 21.16 11.80
N THR A 481 -12.91 22.05 12.76
CA THR A 481 -11.73 22.49 13.52
C THR A 481 -11.61 21.82 14.90
N GLY A 482 -12.43 20.83 15.18
CA GLY A 482 -12.42 20.07 16.45
C GLY A 482 -11.28 19.06 16.55
N GLU A 483 -11.41 18.16 17.51
CA GLU A 483 -10.53 17.01 17.68
C GLU A 483 -10.96 15.87 16.74
N TRP A 484 -10.01 15.32 15.99
CA TRP A 484 -10.25 14.23 15.06
C TRP A 484 -10.03 12.88 15.75
N ILE A 485 -11.09 12.10 15.86
CA ILE A 485 -11.11 10.80 16.53
C ILE A 485 -10.80 9.70 15.51
N TYR A 486 -9.85 8.84 15.86
CA TYR A 486 -9.48 7.66 15.06
C TYR A 486 -10.65 6.66 14.97
N HIS A 487 -11.04 6.33 13.73
CA HIS A 487 -12.19 5.44 13.51
C HIS A 487 -11.85 3.99 13.90
N PRO A 488 -12.74 3.27 14.64
CA PRO A 488 -12.45 1.90 15.06
C PRO A 488 -12.30 0.92 13.88
N ALA A 489 -12.92 1.17 12.72
CA ALA A 489 -12.77 0.32 11.55
C ALA A 489 -11.39 0.42 10.84
N ASN A 490 -10.50 1.30 11.31
CA ASN A 490 -9.19 1.50 10.69
C ASN A 490 -8.25 0.29 10.78
N PRO A 491 -7.42 0.13 9.74
CA PRO A 491 -7.49 0.81 8.46
C PRO A 491 -8.71 0.37 7.66
N ILE A 492 -9.37 1.33 7.00
CA ILE A 492 -10.54 1.02 6.17
C ILE A 492 -10.17 0.43 4.80
N SER A 493 -8.91 0.56 4.39
CA SER A 493 -8.34 -0.14 3.25
C SER A 493 -6.84 -0.39 3.44
N THR A 494 -6.36 -1.53 2.96
CA THR A 494 -4.93 -1.90 2.82
C THR A 494 -4.65 -2.39 1.39
N ASP A 495 -5.29 -1.76 0.41
CA ASP A 495 -5.24 -2.14 -1.00
C ASP A 495 -4.84 -0.92 -1.84
N VAL A 496 -3.72 -1.01 -2.55
CA VAL A 496 -3.21 0.05 -3.44
C VAL A 496 -4.22 0.52 -4.49
N ARG A 497 -5.23 -0.26 -4.78
CA ARG A 497 -6.31 0.09 -5.73
C ARG A 497 -7.38 1.01 -5.13
N ARG A 498 -7.36 1.23 -3.79
CA ARG A 498 -8.44 1.93 -3.08
C ARG A 498 -7.97 2.83 -1.94
N ALA A 499 -6.69 2.78 -1.57
CA ALA A 499 -6.21 3.51 -0.40
C ALA A 499 -6.10 5.01 -0.67
N ARG A 500 -5.56 5.42 -1.83
CA ARG A 500 -5.28 6.81 -2.13
C ARG A 500 -6.52 7.53 -2.68
N GLY A 501 -6.76 8.78 -2.26
CA GLY A 501 -7.84 9.62 -2.75
C GLY A 501 -7.69 9.95 -4.25
N ALA A 502 -8.82 10.14 -4.94
CA ALA A 502 -8.87 10.48 -6.36
C ALA A 502 -9.89 11.62 -6.65
N GLY A 503 -10.23 12.41 -5.64
CA GLY A 503 -11.18 13.51 -5.77
C GLY A 503 -12.16 13.60 -4.60
N ALA A 504 -13.03 14.59 -4.63
CA ALA A 504 -14.03 14.84 -3.60
C ALA A 504 -15.05 13.69 -3.51
N ILE A 505 -15.52 13.40 -2.31
CA ILE A 505 -16.73 12.58 -2.12
C ILE A 505 -17.92 13.41 -2.59
N PHE A 506 -18.85 12.77 -3.28
CA PHE A 506 -20.08 13.41 -3.74
C PHE A 506 -21.30 12.52 -3.50
N ASN A 507 -22.46 13.17 -3.35
CA ASN A 507 -23.75 12.50 -3.18
C ASN A 507 -24.63 12.76 -4.40
N VAL A 508 -25.20 11.71 -4.97
CA VAL A 508 -26.17 11.77 -6.05
C VAL A 508 -27.28 10.78 -5.75
N GLU A 509 -28.53 11.28 -5.74
CA GLU A 509 -29.73 10.47 -5.49
C GLU A 509 -29.64 9.63 -4.20
N GLY A 510 -29.04 10.18 -3.15
CA GLY A 510 -28.85 9.51 -1.87
C GLY A 510 -27.70 8.49 -1.84
N ARG A 511 -26.99 8.31 -2.94
CA ARG A 511 -25.81 7.44 -3.04
C ARG A 511 -24.53 8.28 -2.92
N ARG A 512 -23.61 7.86 -2.07
CA ARG A 512 -22.33 8.51 -1.82
C ARG A 512 -21.23 7.79 -2.56
N PHE A 513 -20.40 8.53 -3.28
CA PHE A 513 -19.29 7.98 -4.04
C PHE A 513 -17.98 8.59 -3.58
N ARG A 514 -16.99 7.74 -3.27
CA ARG A 514 -15.62 8.12 -2.98
C ARG A 514 -14.73 7.72 -4.15
N PRO A 515 -14.15 8.66 -4.89
CA PRO A 515 -13.13 8.36 -5.85
C PRO A 515 -11.85 7.86 -5.17
N SER A 516 -11.21 6.83 -5.73
CA SER A 516 -9.92 6.32 -5.27
C SER A 516 -9.00 6.03 -6.43
N GLN A 517 -7.69 6.27 -6.25
CA GLN A 517 -6.69 5.89 -7.24
C GLN A 517 -6.52 4.37 -7.29
N ASP A 518 -6.37 3.82 -8.48
CA ASP A 518 -5.89 2.46 -8.72
C ASP A 518 -4.40 2.50 -9.05
N GLY A 519 -3.56 2.24 -8.04
CA GLY A 519 -2.12 2.19 -8.17
C GLY A 519 -1.54 0.81 -8.50
N ALA A 520 -2.35 -0.18 -8.86
CA ALA A 520 -1.92 -1.57 -9.05
C ALA A 520 -0.83 -1.75 -10.13
N ARG A 521 -0.84 -0.91 -11.18
CA ARG A 521 0.17 -0.94 -12.26
C ARG A 521 1.19 0.20 -12.18
N GLY A 522 1.18 0.94 -11.10
CA GLY A 522 2.04 2.09 -10.83
C GLY A 522 1.25 3.32 -10.38
N TYR A 523 1.98 4.34 -9.91
CA TYR A 523 1.40 5.60 -9.47
C TYR A 523 0.51 6.22 -10.55
N GLY A 524 -0.71 6.60 -10.16
CA GLY A 524 -1.65 7.29 -11.02
C GLY A 524 -2.17 6.48 -12.22
N TYR A 525 -2.09 5.14 -12.18
CA TYR A 525 -2.49 4.30 -13.31
C TYR A 525 -3.96 4.49 -13.68
N GLY A 526 -4.86 4.42 -12.70
CA GLY A 526 -6.30 4.52 -12.91
C GLY A 526 -7.02 5.07 -11.70
N PHE A 527 -8.34 5.15 -11.77
CA PHE A 527 -9.19 5.45 -10.62
C PHE A 527 -10.46 4.59 -10.61
N ALA A 528 -11.07 4.49 -9.44
CA ALA A 528 -12.36 3.83 -9.24
C ALA A 528 -13.32 4.74 -8.48
N LEU A 529 -14.63 4.62 -8.76
CA LEU A 529 -15.68 5.18 -7.94
C LEU A 529 -16.17 4.08 -6.99
N ASN A 530 -16.08 4.34 -5.69
CA ASN A 530 -16.53 3.42 -4.65
C ASN A 530 -17.78 3.98 -4.00
N GLU A 531 -18.88 3.22 -4.04
CA GLU A 531 -20.10 3.58 -3.32
C GLU A 531 -19.91 3.31 -1.83
N ILE A 532 -20.01 4.35 -1.00
CA ILE A 532 -20.00 4.22 0.45
C ILE A 532 -21.37 3.69 0.90
N VAL A 533 -21.39 2.44 1.33
CA VAL A 533 -22.61 1.74 1.76
C VAL A 533 -22.93 2.06 3.22
N THR A 534 -21.90 2.08 4.06
CA THR A 534 -22.01 2.38 5.49
C THR A 534 -20.93 3.40 5.89
N LEU A 535 -21.34 4.44 6.61
CA LEU A 535 -20.43 5.43 7.21
C LEU A 535 -21.04 5.87 8.54
N THR A 536 -20.63 5.26 9.62
CA THR A 536 -21.01 5.56 11.01
C THR A 536 -19.76 5.66 11.88
N PRO A 537 -19.81 6.17 13.11
CA PRO A 537 -18.64 6.20 13.99
C PRO A 537 -18.05 4.83 14.33
N GLU A 538 -18.78 3.76 14.08
CA GLU A 538 -18.40 2.38 14.42
C GLU A 538 -18.07 1.54 13.18
N GLU A 539 -18.73 1.82 12.04
CA GLU A 539 -18.67 0.96 10.85
C GLU A 539 -18.43 1.75 9.56
N TYR A 540 -17.54 1.25 8.73
CA TYR A 540 -17.32 1.71 7.37
C TYR A 540 -17.37 0.55 6.38
N ARG A 541 -18.15 0.71 5.31
CA ARG A 541 -18.17 -0.21 4.15
C ARG A 541 -18.31 0.56 2.84
N GLU A 542 -17.54 0.16 1.86
CA GLU A 542 -17.66 0.64 0.49
C GLU A 542 -17.60 -0.52 -0.52
N ARG A 543 -18.10 -0.29 -1.73
CA ARG A 543 -17.98 -1.23 -2.85
C ARG A 543 -17.58 -0.48 -4.13
N PRO A 544 -16.67 -1.01 -4.96
CA PRO A 544 -16.36 -0.41 -6.25
C PRO A 544 -17.54 -0.54 -7.20
N THR A 545 -17.78 0.50 -7.99
CA THR A 545 -18.86 0.54 -9.00
C THR A 545 -18.32 0.72 -10.41
N VAL A 546 -17.47 1.70 -10.62
CA VAL A 546 -16.87 2.04 -11.91
C VAL A 546 -15.35 2.11 -11.75
N THR A 547 -14.63 1.58 -12.73
CA THR A 547 -13.16 1.67 -12.81
C THR A 547 -12.78 2.26 -14.16
N VAL A 548 -11.85 3.21 -14.14
CA VAL A 548 -11.32 3.87 -15.33
C VAL A 548 -9.82 3.62 -15.43
N GLU A 549 -9.41 3.02 -16.54
CA GLU A 549 -8.01 2.81 -16.92
C GLU A 549 -7.57 3.85 -17.97
N PRO A 550 -6.27 4.12 -18.16
CA PRO A 550 -5.80 5.18 -19.06
C PRO A 550 -5.98 4.88 -20.56
N SER A 551 -6.63 3.78 -20.91
CA SER A 551 -6.89 3.37 -22.30
C SER A 551 -7.92 4.22 -23.05
N TRP A 552 -8.60 5.14 -22.37
CA TRP A 552 -9.66 5.98 -22.94
C TRP A 552 -9.15 7.07 -23.91
N SER A 553 -7.85 7.38 -23.88
CA SER A 553 -7.25 8.30 -24.86
C SER A 553 -5.88 7.78 -25.31
N PRO A 554 -5.53 7.89 -26.61
CA PRO A 554 -4.27 7.40 -27.15
C PRO A 554 -3.04 8.01 -26.46
N GLY A 555 -2.10 7.17 -26.06
CA GLY A 555 -0.83 7.60 -25.45
C GLY A 555 -0.87 7.88 -23.96
N LEU A 556 -2.02 7.75 -23.32
CA LEU A 556 -2.13 7.82 -21.86
C LEU A 556 -1.43 6.63 -21.20
N ILE A 557 -0.78 6.92 -20.08
CA ILE A 557 -0.16 5.95 -19.18
C ILE A 557 -0.75 6.00 -17.77
N GLY A 558 -1.56 7.04 -17.48
CA GLY A 558 -2.20 7.24 -16.18
C GLY A 558 -3.43 8.16 -16.29
N THR A 559 -4.33 8.07 -15.31
CA THR A 559 -5.49 8.91 -15.04
C THR A 559 -5.90 8.66 -13.60
N HIS A 560 -5.83 9.65 -12.72
CA HIS A 560 -5.89 9.34 -11.29
C HIS A 560 -6.83 10.20 -10.46
N THR A 561 -7.44 11.24 -11.05
CA THR A 561 -8.37 12.11 -10.33
C THR A 561 -9.65 12.29 -11.13
N TYR A 562 -10.77 12.33 -10.41
CA TYR A 562 -12.12 12.57 -10.93
C TYR A 562 -12.85 13.58 -10.06
N GLY A 563 -13.40 14.62 -10.68
CA GLY A 563 -14.28 15.59 -10.06
C GLY A 563 -15.62 15.68 -10.79
N GLN A 564 -16.69 15.94 -10.04
CA GLN A 564 -18.04 16.12 -10.59
C GLN A 564 -18.75 17.28 -9.87
N CYS A 565 -19.39 18.17 -10.63
CA CYS A 565 -20.21 19.24 -10.10
C CYS A 565 -21.33 19.59 -11.09
N GLY A 566 -22.59 19.35 -10.71
CA GLY A 566 -23.73 19.49 -11.62
C GLY A 566 -23.59 18.60 -12.86
N SER A 567 -23.63 19.20 -14.05
CA SER A 567 -23.43 18.49 -15.33
C SER A 567 -21.96 18.48 -15.80
N VAL A 568 -21.03 19.02 -15.00
CA VAL A 568 -19.61 19.11 -15.34
C VAL A 568 -18.86 17.95 -14.68
N GLU A 569 -18.04 17.28 -15.48
CA GLU A 569 -17.06 16.28 -14.99
C GLU A 569 -15.66 16.70 -15.43
N ILE A 570 -14.69 16.44 -14.58
CA ILE A 570 -13.28 16.74 -14.81
C ILE A 570 -12.43 15.52 -14.43
N VAL A 571 -11.43 15.23 -15.24
CA VAL A 571 -10.44 14.17 -15.01
C VAL A 571 -9.06 14.68 -15.34
N ASP A 572 -8.06 13.95 -14.92
CA ASP A 572 -6.70 14.13 -15.42
C ASP A 572 -6.22 12.95 -16.26
N GLY A 573 -5.08 13.14 -16.92
CA GLY A 573 -4.43 12.07 -17.66
C GLY A 573 -2.96 12.38 -17.89
N CYS A 574 -2.15 11.34 -17.75
CA CYS A 574 -0.70 11.37 -17.91
C CYS A 574 -0.26 10.75 -19.23
N SER A 575 0.63 11.40 -19.92
CA SER A 575 1.31 10.85 -21.09
C SER A 575 2.83 11.04 -20.99
N LEU A 576 3.59 10.25 -21.74
CA LEU A 576 5.04 10.41 -21.81
C LEU A 576 5.42 11.37 -22.95
N VAL A 577 6.03 12.48 -22.63
CA VAL A 577 6.46 13.50 -23.58
C VAL A 577 7.99 13.66 -23.59
N ARG A 578 8.54 14.23 -24.68
CA ARG A 578 9.96 14.61 -24.71
C ARG A 578 10.18 15.81 -23.78
N PRO A 579 11.25 15.84 -22.96
CA PRO A 579 11.52 16.97 -22.06
C PRO A 579 11.57 18.35 -22.77
N SER A 580 12.03 18.37 -24.04
CA SER A 580 12.02 19.58 -24.87
C SER A 580 10.64 20.08 -25.29
N ALA A 581 9.60 19.25 -25.13
CA ALA A 581 8.22 19.67 -25.46
C ALA A 581 7.52 20.37 -24.30
N VAL A 582 8.09 20.25 -23.08
CA VAL A 582 7.49 20.80 -21.86
C VAL A 582 8.33 21.90 -21.18
N ARG A 583 9.57 22.07 -21.59
CA ARG A 583 10.45 23.17 -21.14
C ARG A 583 10.32 24.43 -21.98
#